data_dea212465bd55bb012926d1333505070
#
_entry.id   dea212465bd55bb012926d1333505070
#
_cell.length_a   1.000
_cell.length_b   1.000
_cell.length_c   1.000
_cell.angle_alpha   90.00
_cell.angle_beta   90.00
_cell.angle_gamma   90.00
#
_symmetry.space_group_name_H-M   'P 1'
#
loop_
_entity.id
_entity.type
_entity.pdbx_description
1 polymer ?
#
loop_
_entity_poly.entity_id
_entity_poly.type
_entity_poly.pdbx_seq_one_letter_code
_entity_poly.pdbx_strand_id
1 'polypeptide(L)'
;MRAEVAAQAAAPAVGSGRVPAGPAAVRSPAVAVTGLWKSYGGVAAVRGVSFRVMAGEIFALLGPNGAGKTSILEILEGFRGRDGGEVDVLGLDPADRSGSRALRERIGLVLQDIAVEPYLTVRETVARNAGYYPAPRDVGEVISLVGLAGNERQKVANLSGGQKRRLDLALGLVGSPQLLFLDEPTTGFDPSARRDAWEIVRGLRAAGTTVLLTTHYMEEAQELADRVAVLSGGQIVAEGTPATIGGRDTARTRIRFARPAGYALADLPLAAQPGAGPAGDHPAGAELAGDDLVTVETAEPARALHQLTGWALSHGVPLDRLTVDQPSLEDIYLRLTGPKSAGPGAERSPR
;
A
#
# COMPACT_ATOMS: atom_id res chain seq x y z
N MET A 1 76.77 -16.99 -13.50
CA MET A 1 77.00 -15.59 -13.02
C MET A 1 75.64 -14.94 -12.89
N ARG A 2 75.29 -14.59 -11.67
CA ARG A 2 74.15 -13.77 -11.17
C ARG A 2 72.75 -14.32 -11.30
N ALA A 3 72.27 -14.77 -10.12
CA ALA A 3 70.92 -14.95 -9.68
C ALA A 3 70.19 -13.61 -9.62
N GLU A 4 68.89 -13.62 -10.01
CA GLU A 4 67.99 -12.52 -9.65
C GLU A 4 66.77 -13.12 -8.94
N VAL A 5 66.64 -12.69 -7.68
CA VAL A 5 65.62 -13.12 -6.71
C VAL A 5 64.33 -12.39 -7.01
N ALA A 6 63.25 -13.11 -7.32
CA ALA A 6 61.91 -12.56 -7.40
C ALA A 6 61.30 -12.45 -5.99
N ALA A 7 61.10 -11.20 -5.53
CA ALA A 7 60.40 -10.91 -4.30
C ALA A 7 58.89 -11.06 -4.51
N GLN A 8 58.32 -11.96 -3.76
CA GLN A 8 56.87 -12.20 -3.69
C GLN A 8 56.24 -11.17 -2.73
N ALA A 9 55.52 -10.19 -3.25
CA ALA A 9 54.76 -9.20 -2.48
C ALA A 9 53.44 -9.84 -2.03
N ALA A 10 53.28 -10.03 -0.73
CA ALA A 10 52.05 -10.47 -0.09
C ALA A 10 51.06 -9.30 -0.10
N ALA A 11 49.86 -9.52 -0.68
CA ALA A 11 48.73 -8.60 -0.57
C ALA A 11 48.12 -8.62 0.85
N PRO A 12 47.74 -7.48 1.42
CA PRO A 12 47.09 -7.46 2.74
C PRO A 12 45.64 -7.95 2.60
N ALA A 13 45.25 -8.84 3.53
CA ALA A 13 43.89 -9.33 3.72
C ALA A 13 42.97 -8.14 4.09
N VAL A 14 41.99 -7.86 3.23
CA VAL A 14 40.90 -6.94 3.53
C VAL A 14 39.98 -7.60 4.57
N GLY A 15 40.13 -7.16 5.81
CA GLY A 15 39.21 -7.54 6.90
C GLY A 15 37.82 -6.98 6.59
N SER A 16 36.83 -7.88 6.47
CA SER A 16 35.41 -7.54 6.39
C SER A 16 34.95 -6.98 7.75
N GLY A 17 35.23 -5.70 7.96
CA GLY A 17 34.65 -4.94 9.07
C GLY A 17 33.14 -4.82 8.88
N ARG A 18 32.39 -5.70 9.53
CA ARG A 18 30.95 -5.56 9.70
C ARG A 18 30.73 -4.31 10.54
N VAL A 19 30.35 -3.19 9.89
CA VAL A 19 29.91 -1.98 10.57
C VAL A 19 28.70 -2.39 11.43
N PRO A 20 28.74 -2.23 12.76
CA PRO A 20 27.56 -2.47 13.59
C PRO A 20 26.49 -1.46 13.17
N ALA A 21 25.31 -1.95 12.81
CA ALA A 21 24.14 -1.11 12.64
C ALA A 21 23.94 -0.34 13.94
N GLY A 22 24.17 0.97 13.91
CA GLY A 22 23.86 1.84 15.03
C GLY A 22 22.39 1.69 15.44
N PRO A 23 22.03 2.01 16.70
CA PRO A 23 20.66 1.93 17.16
C PRO A 23 19.77 2.68 16.18
N ALA A 24 18.71 2.01 15.67
CA ALA A 24 17.75 2.60 14.76
C ALA A 24 17.26 3.91 15.40
N ALA A 25 17.61 5.04 14.79
CA ALA A 25 17.14 6.34 15.25
C ALA A 25 15.61 6.26 15.34
N VAL A 26 15.06 6.54 16.51
CA VAL A 26 13.61 6.58 16.73
C VAL A 26 13.07 7.64 15.79
N ARG A 27 12.50 7.20 14.67
CA ARG A 27 11.90 8.11 13.68
C ARG A 27 10.70 8.78 14.33
N SER A 28 10.69 10.09 14.39
CA SER A 28 9.52 10.83 14.83
C SER A 28 8.38 10.66 13.82
N PRO A 29 7.12 10.57 14.25
CA PRO A 29 6.01 10.52 13.33
C PRO A 29 5.91 11.82 12.53
N ALA A 30 5.71 11.72 11.22
CA ALA A 30 5.36 12.87 10.37
C ALA A 30 3.87 13.20 10.49
N VAL A 31 3.03 12.19 10.80
CA VAL A 31 1.61 12.36 11.09
C VAL A 31 1.27 11.54 12.34
N ALA A 32 0.55 12.12 13.29
CA ALA A 32 -0.04 11.42 14.42
C ALA A 32 -1.51 11.81 14.55
N VAL A 33 -2.38 10.79 14.56
CA VAL A 33 -3.84 10.94 14.68
C VAL A 33 -4.30 10.10 15.85
N THR A 34 -5.08 10.72 16.77
CA THR A 34 -5.62 10.04 17.95
C THR A 34 -7.11 10.34 18.08
N GLY A 35 -7.94 9.29 17.99
CA GLY A 35 -9.37 9.36 18.21
C GLY A 35 -10.11 10.33 17.29
N LEU A 36 -9.72 10.44 16.03
CA LEU A 36 -10.29 11.38 15.06
C LEU A 36 -11.77 11.09 14.79
N TRP A 37 -12.60 12.12 14.90
CA TRP A 37 -14.03 12.08 14.59
C TRP A 37 -14.41 13.12 13.56
N LYS A 38 -15.32 12.71 12.64
CA LYS A 38 -15.96 13.62 11.67
C LYS A 38 -17.33 13.10 11.27
N SER A 39 -18.32 14.02 11.28
CA SER A 39 -19.71 13.74 10.88
C SER A 39 -20.20 14.76 9.87
N TYR A 40 -21.11 14.34 9.00
CA TYR A 40 -21.81 15.19 8.03
C TYR A 40 -23.30 14.89 8.09
N GLY A 41 -24.12 15.90 8.38
CA GLY A 41 -25.57 15.74 8.42
C GLY A 41 -26.05 14.62 9.36
N GLY A 42 -25.35 14.39 10.47
CA GLY A 42 -25.67 13.32 11.43
C GLY A 42 -25.07 11.94 11.08
N VAL A 43 -24.43 11.81 9.92
CA VAL A 43 -23.74 10.56 9.52
C VAL A 43 -22.26 10.66 9.88
N ALA A 44 -21.77 9.74 10.71
CA ALA A 44 -20.36 9.70 11.11
C ALA A 44 -19.52 9.09 9.99
N ALA A 45 -18.73 9.94 9.31
CA ALA A 45 -17.82 9.53 8.22
C ALA A 45 -16.48 9.01 8.78
N VAL A 46 -16.02 9.52 9.93
CA VAL A 46 -14.82 9.07 10.64
C VAL A 46 -15.18 8.87 12.11
N ARG A 47 -14.82 7.70 12.65
CA ARG A 47 -15.31 7.25 13.97
C ARG A 47 -14.17 6.77 14.86
N GLY A 48 -13.47 7.70 15.51
CA GLY A 48 -12.41 7.40 16.48
C GLY A 48 -11.16 6.80 15.85
N VAL A 49 -10.78 7.28 14.66
CA VAL A 49 -9.60 6.80 13.91
C VAL A 49 -8.31 7.24 14.59
N SER A 50 -7.38 6.29 14.78
CA SER A 50 -6.05 6.55 15.32
C SER A 50 -5.01 5.82 14.50
N PHE A 51 -3.94 6.52 14.08
CA PHE A 51 -2.78 5.94 13.37
C PHE A 51 -1.59 6.90 13.41
N ARG A 52 -0.43 6.40 12.99
CA ARG A 52 0.79 7.20 12.86
C ARG A 52 1.49 6.90 11.55
N VAL A 53 2.02 7.95 10.90
CA VAL A 53 2.89 7.85 9.72
C VAL A 53 4.29 8.26 10.13
N MET A 54 5.27 7.38 9.95
CA MET A 54 6.65 7.65 10.32
C MET A 54 7.35 8.44 9.22
N ALA A 55 8.30 9.30 9.61
CA ALA A 55 9.07 10.06 8.61
C ALA A 55 9.79 9.13 7.62
N GLY A 56 9.65 9.40 6.32
CA GLY A 56 10.26 8.64 5.23
C GLY A 56 9.61 7.29 4.93
N GLU A 57 8.40 7.00 5.43
CA GLU A 57 7.62 5.84 4.99
C GLU A 57 6.54 6.21 3.96
N ILE A 58 6.10 5.22 3.21
CA ILE A 58 4.85 5.26 2.44
C ILE A 58 3.78 4.57 3.28
N PHE A 59 2.78 5.33 3.70
CA PHE A 59 1.63 4.84 4.44
C PHE A 59 0.37 4.89 3.59
N ALA A 60 -0.36 3.77 3.46
CA ALA A 60 -1.58 3.70 2.68
C ALA A 60 -2.83 3.60 3.56
N LEU A 61 -3.82 4.46 3.31
CA LEU A 61 -5.19 4.30 3.78
C LEU A 61 -5.99 3.55 2.72
N LEU A 62 -6.22 2.26 2.92
CA LEU A 62 -6.94 1.38 2.01
C LEU A 62 -8.41 1.27 2.42
N GLY A 63 -9.34 1.40 1.49
CA GLY A 63 -10.76 1.21 1.78
C GLY A 63 -11.66 1.56 0.59
N PRO A 64 -12.95 1.17 0.62
CA PRO A 64 -13.88 1.45 -0.45
C PRO A 64 -14.23 2.94 -0.51
N ASN A 65 -14.93 3.33 -1.58
CA ASN A 65 -15.48 4.67 -1.68
C ASN A 65 -16.49 4.90 -0.55
N GLY A 66 -16.43 6.10 0.06
CA GLY A 66 -17.26 6.44 1.22
C GLY A 66 -16.75 5.91 2.57
N ALA A 67 -15.61 5.21 2.63
CA ALA A 67 -15.04 4.74 3.90
C ALA A 67 -14.51 5.87 4.83
N GLY A 68 -14.38 7.10 4.32
CA GLY A 68 -13.87 8.25 5.06
C GLY A 68 -12.44 8.68 4.71
N LYS A 69 -11.80 8.05 3.71
CA LYS A 69 -10.41 8.33 3.30
C LYS A 69 -10.16 9.81 2.99
N THR A 70 -10.92 10.37 2.05
CA THR A 70 -10.82 11.79 1.65
C THR A 70 -11.10 12.73 2.82
N SER A 71 -12.08 12.40 3.68
CA SER A 71 -12.34 13.23 4.88
C SER A 71 -11.15 13.27 5.84
N ILE A 72 -10.45 12.13 6.02
CA ILE A 72 -9.22 12.07 6.81
C ILE A 72 -8.15 12.94 6.16
N LEU A 73 -7.88 12.78 4.85
CA LEU A 73 -6.89 13.57 4.14
C LEU A 73 -7.17 15.08 4.26
N GLU A 74 -8.38 15.53 3.93
CA GLU A 74 -8.77 16.94 4.01
C GLU A 74 -8.59 17.56 5.40
N ILE A 75 -8.75 16.74 6.48
CA ILE A 75 -8.49 17.17 7.85
C ILE A 75 -6.99 17.33 8.09
N LEU A 76 -6.16 16.37 7.63
CA LEU A 76 -4.70 16.42 7.79
C LEU A 76 -4.07 17.56 6.97
N GLU A 77 -4.65 17.88 5.83
CA GLU A 77 -4.26 19.00 4.96
C GLU A 77 -4.69 20.36 5.49
N GLY A 78 -5.60 20.38 6.49
CA GLY A 78 -6.16 21.60 7.06
C GLY A 78 -7.28 22.25 6.22
N PHE A 79 -7.82 21.56 5.22
CA PHE A 79 -8.97 22.05 4.44
C PHE A 79 -10.29 21.85 5.19
N ARG A 80 -10.33 20.91 6.12
CA ARG A 80 -11.54 20.55 6.85
C ARG A 80 -11.31 20.47 8.37
N GLY A 81 -12.24 21.03 9.13
CA GLY A 81 -12.22 20.89 10.59
C GLY A 81 -12.70 19.50 11.04
N ARG A 82 -12.05 18.93 12.05
CA ARG A 82 -12.48 17.74 12.77
C ARG A 82 -13.55 18.07 13.80
N ASP A 83 -14.34 17.07 14.22
CA ASP A 83 -15.35 17.21 15.27
C ASP A 83 -14.81 16.71 16.62
N GLY A 84 -13.74 15.92 16.63
CA GLY A 84 -13.07 15.42 17.84
C GLY A 84 -11.75 14.73 17.54
N GLY A 85 -11.00 14.43 18.59
CA GLY A 85 -9.68 13.83 18.51
C GLY A 85 -8.54 14.82 18.33
N GLU A 86 -7.31 14.30 18.29
CA GLU A 86 -6.08 15.06 18.16
C GLU A 86 -5.38 14.71 16.83
N VAL A 87 -4.81 15.72 16.18
CA VAL A 87 -4.08 15.59 14.92
C VAL A 87 -2.83 16.43 14.98
N ASP A 88 -1.70 15.81 14.70
CA ASP A 88 -0.40 16.45 14.50
C ASP A 88 0.11 16.09 13.11
N VAL A 89 0.50 17.08 12.34
CA VAL A 89 1.15 16.93 11.03
C VAL A 89 2.44 17.73 11.02
N LEU A 90 3.58 17.05 10.98
CA LEU A 90 4.91 17.65 11.05
C LEU A 90 5.12 18.57 12.27
N GLY A 91 4.52 18.22 13.43
CA GLY A 91 4.59 18.98 14.66
C GLY A 91 3.61 20.17 14.74
N LEU A 92 2.62 20.23 13.84
CA LEU A 92 1.62 21.30 13.76
C LEU A 92 0.20 20.71 13.77
N ASP A 93 -0.73 21.39 14.45
CA ASP A 93 -2.15 21.07 14.33
C ASP A 93 -2.73 21.75 13.07
N PRO A 94 -3.26 20.97 12.10
CA PRO A 94 -3.82 21.54 10.87
C PRO A 94 -5.02 22.46 11.11
N ALA A 95 -5.71 22.35 12.26
CA ALA A 95 -6.83 23.23 12.61
C ALA A 95 -6.37 24.58 13.15
N ASP A 96 -5.10 24.72 13.53
CA ASP A 96 -4.54 25.99 14.01
C ASP A 96 -4.20 26.90 12.81
N ARG A 97 -4.96 27.99 12.69
CA ARG A 97 -4.77 28.98 11.62
C ARG A 97 -3.41 29.66 11.69
N SER A 98 -2.79 29.76 12.86
CA SER A 98 -1.49 30.39 13.03
C SER A 98 -0.37 29.58 12.39
N GLY A 99 -0.46 28.23 12.43
CA GLY A 99 0.49 27.30 11.83
C GLY A 99 0.18 26.92 10.38
N SER A 100 -1.00 27.29 9.86
CA SER A 100 -1.50 26.77 8.57
C SER A 100 -0.63 27.14 7.36
N ARG A 101 0.06 28.27 7.38
CA ARG A 101 1.01 28.66 6.34
C ARG A 101 2.27 27.81 6.40
N ALA A 102 2.85 27.67 7.58
CA ALA A 102 4.06 26.87 7.80
C ALA A 102 3.82 25.38 7.43
N LEU A 103 2.63 24.86 7.69
CA LEU A 103 2.25 23.52 7.28
C LEU A 103 2.19 23.40 5.74
N ARG A 104 1.49 24.32 5.06
CA ARG A 104 1.34 24.32 3.60
C ARG A 104 2.66 24.46 2.84
N GLU A 105 3.64 25.14 3.40
CA GLU A 105 5.00 25.24 2.82
C GLU A 105 5.79 23.93 2.91
N ARG A 106 5.36 22.96 3.78
CA ARG A 106 6.06 21.70 4.06
C ARG A 106 5.35 20.48 3.53
N ILE A 107 4.09 20.60 3.08
CA ILE A 107 3.32 19.51 2.50
C ILE A 107 3.15 19.71 1.00
N GLY A 108 3.04 18.58 0.29
CA GLY A 108 2.62 18.53 -1.11
C GLY A 108 1.28 17.82 -1.23
N LEU A 109 0.45 18.25 -2.17
CA LEU A 109 -0.88 17.70 -2.38
C LEU A 109 -1.05 17.27 -3.83
N VAL A 110 -1.58 16.07 -4.05
CA VAL A 110 -1.99 15.58 -5.36
C VAL A 110 -3.45 15.13 -5.23
N LEU A 111 -4.35 15.99 -5.70
CA LEU A 111 -5.80 15.82 -5.58
C LEU A 111 -6.36 15.00 -6.76
N GLN A 112 -7.62 14.55 -6.67
CA GLN A 112 -8.27 13.79 -7.75
C GLN A 112 -8.43 14.59 -9.03
N ASP A 113 -8.79 15.88 -8.94
CA ASP A 113 -9.01 16.78 -10.07
C ASP A 113 -8.04 17.97 -10.02
N ILE A 114 -7.35 18.20 -11.12
CA ILE A 114 -6.49 19.38 -11.28
C ILE A 114 -7.31 20.57 -11.79
N ALA A 115 -7.35 21.64 -11.00
CA ALA A 115 -7.80 22.94 -11.47
C ALA A 115 -6.59 23.77 -11.93
N VAL A 116 -6.06 23.50 -13.13
CA VAL A 116 -4.98 24.29 -13.73
C VAL A 116 -5.44 24.97 -15.01
N GLU A 117 -4.87 26.10 -15.33
CA GLU A 117 -5.21 26.86 -16.52
C GLU A 117 -4.82 26.11 -17.79
N PRO A 118 -5.80 25.79 -18.66
CA PRO A 118 -5.57 24.92 -19.82
C PRO A 118 -4.70 25.53 -20.90
N TYR A 119 -4.55 26.85 -20.90
CA TYR A 119 -3.77 27.60 -21.89
C TYR A 119 -2.29 27.78 -21.54
N LEU A 120 -1.90 27.52 -20.29
CA LEU A 120 -0.50 27.51 -19.89
C LEU A 120 0.21 26.25 -20.37
N THR A 121 1.51 26.37 -20.60
CA THR A 121 2.37 25.21 -20.84
C THR A 121 2.69 24.47 -19.54
N VAL A 122 3.16 23.24 -19.65
CA VAL A 122 3.63 22.44 -18.48
C VAL A 122 4.66 23.24 -17.67
N ARG A 123 5.69 23.79 -18.33
CA ARG A 123 6.72 24.58 -17.67
C ARG A 123 6.19 25.82 -16.97
N GLU A 124 5.32 26.58 -17.62
CA GLU A 124 4.70 27.78 -17.02
C GLU A 124 3.83 27.42 -15.82
N THR A 125 3.09 26.32 -15.89
CA THR A 125 2.26 25.84 -14.78
C THR A 125 3.10 25.46 -13.57
N VAL A 126 4.15 24.68 -13.76
CA VAL A 126 5.07 24.27 -12.68
C VAL A 126 5.81 25.48 -12.13
N ALA A 127 6.34 26.37 -12.98
CA ALA A 127 7.06 27.58 -12.58
C ALA A 127 6.17 28.53 -11.75
N ARG A 128 4.91 28.71 -12.16
CA ARG A 128 3.96 29.52 -11.40
C ARG A 128 3.72 28.91 -10.00
N ASN A 129 3.53 27.59 -9.94
CA ASN A 129 3.33 26.92 -8.66
C ASN A 129 4.56 26.99 -7.76
N ALA A 130 5.78 26.89 -8.34
CA ALA A 130 7.03 27.09 -7.63
C ALA A 130 7.10 28.45 -6.91
N GLY A 131 6.49 29.49 -7.51
CA GLY A 131 6.46 30.86 -6.93
C GLY A 131 5.69 30.97 -5.60
N TYR A 132 4.94 29.96 -5.19
CA TYR A 132 4.24 29.93 -3.89
C TYR A 132 5.14 29.46 -2.74
N TYR A 133 6.31 28.87 -3.04
CA TYR A 133 7.19 28.26 -2.04
C TYR A 133 8.47 29.06 -1.85
N PRO A 134 9.00 29.18 -0.63
CA PRO A 134 10.21 29.95 -0.36
C PRO A 134 11.48 29.30 -0.91
N ALA A 135 11.51 27.97 -1.04
CA ALA A 135 12.64 27.18 -1.52
C ALA A 135 12.15 26.03 -2.44
N PRO A 136 11.63 26.35 -3.63
CA PRO A 136 11.14 25.33 -4.53
C PRO A 136 12.28 24.53 -5.16
N ARG A 137 11.98 23.32 -5.65
CA ARG A 137 12.88 22.55 -6.52
C ARG A 137 13.02 23.25 -7.88
N ASP A 138 14.11 22.93 -8.58
CA ASP A 138 14.24 23.36 -9.98
C ASP A 138 13.10 22.80 -10.83
N VAL A 139 12.49 23.70 -11.63
CA VAL A 139 11.31 23.38 -12.46
C VAL A 139 11.62 22.31 -13.49
N GLY A 140 12.78 22.36 -14.13
CA GLY A 140 13.21 21.37 -15.14
C GLY A 140 13.47 20.01 -14.51
N GLU A 141 14.09 19.99 -13.32
CA GLU A 141 14.30 18.76 -12.54
C GLU A 141 12.97 18.08 -12.19
N VAL A 142 12.00 18.86 -11.68
CA VAL A 142 10.67 18.31 -11.32
C VAL A 142 9.93 17.76 -12.54
N ILE A 143 9.95 18.51 -13.66
CA ILE A 143 9.31 18.06 -14.92
C ILE A 143 9.97 16.76 -15.42
N SER A 144 11.28 16.65 -15.32
CA SER A 144 12.02 15.44 -15.70
C SER A 144 11.70 14.26 -14.78
N LEU A 145 11.62 14.50 -13.47
CA LEU A 145 11.31 13.51 -12.44
C LEU A 145 9.95 12.82 -12.69
N VAL A 146 8.93 13.59 -13.13
CA VAL A 146 7.61 13.06 -13.44
C VAL A 146 7.47 12.57 -14.89
N GLY A 147 8.56 12.52 -15.67
CA GLY A 147 8.57 12.00 -17.03
C GLY A 147 7.86 12.90 -18.04
N LEU A 148 7.90 14.23 -17.86
CA LEU A 148 7.33 15.23 -18.78
C LEU A 148 8.38 16.07 -19.52
N ALA A 149 9.66 15.69 -19.51
CA ALA A 149 10.75 16.44 -20.13
C ALA A 149 10.51 16.76 -21.63
N GLY A 150 9.86 15.86 -22.37
CA GLY A 150 9.50 16.07 -23.78
C GLY A 150 8.25 16.95 -24.01
N ASN A 151 7.51 17.30 -22.93
CA ASN A 151 6.22 17.99 -23.00
C ASN A 151 6.25 19.39 -22.40
N GLU A 152 7.41 19.90 -22.02
CA GLU A 152 7.55 21.17 -21.28
C GLU A 152 6.83 22.37 -21.92
N ARG A 153 6.87 22.44 -23.25
CA ARG A 153 6.25 23.52 -24.05
C ARG A 153 4.82 23.22 -24.49
N GLN A 154 4.32 22.02 -24.18
CA GLN A 154 2.95 21.63 -24.52
C GLN A 154 1.97 22.31 -23.57
N LYS A 155 0.83 22.81 -24.12
CA LYS A 155 -0.24 23.40 -23.30
C LYS A 155 -0.96 22.29 -22.52
N VAL A 156 -1.37 22.61 -21.31
CA VAL A 156 -2.08 21.69 -20.41
C VAL A 156 -3.36 21.12 -21.06
N ALA A 157 -4.08 21.93 -21.86
CA ALA A 157 -5.25 21.49 -22.60
C ALA A 157 -4.95 20.28 -23.52
N ASN A 158 -3.75 20.19 -24.07
CA ASN A 158 -3.36 19.19 -25.05
C ASN A 158 -2.70 17.95 -24.44
N LEU A 159 -2.58 17.89 -23.11
CA LEU A 159 -2.03 16.74 -22.40
C LEU A 159 -3.04 15.58 -22.38
N SER A 160 -2.54 14.35 -22.51
CA SER A 160 -3.33 13.15 -22.20
C SER A 160 -3.71 13.11 -20.71
N GLY A 161 -4.69 12.29 -20.35
CA GLY A 161 -5.08 12.11 -18.94
C GLY A 161 -3.89 11.70 -18.04
N GLY A 162 -3.07 10.76 -18.50
CA GLY A 162 -1.87 10.35 -17.78
C GLY A 162 -0.80 11.45 -17.66
N GLN A 163 -0.61 12.26 -18.73
CA GLN A 163 0.29 13.42 -18.67
C GLN A 163 -0.22 14.50 -17.71
N LYS A 164 -1.54 14.74 -17.67
CA LYS A 164 -2.14 15.65 -16.67
C LYS A 164 -1.86 15.17 -15.27
N ARG A 165 -2.02 13.87 -15.00
CA ARG A 165 -1.75 13.32 -13.67
C ARG A 165 -0.27 13.40 -13.27
N ARG A 166 0.66 13.23 -14.23
CA ARG A 166 2.09 13.48 -14.00
C ARG A 166 2.37 14.97 -13.72
N LEU A 167 1.64 15.88 -14.36
CA LEU A 167 1.71 17.32 -14.04
C LEU A 167 1.21 17.58 -12.60
N ASP A 168 0.12 16.95 -12.15
CA ASP A 168 -0.35 17.02 -10.75
C ASP A 168 0.74 16.67 -9.78
N LEU A 169 1.37 15.53 -10.03
CA LEU A 169 2.46 15.07 -9.20
C LEU A 169 3.61 16.11 -9.18
N ALA A 170 3.93 16.70 -10.34
CA ALA A 170 4.93 17.78 -10.42
C ALA A 170 4.55 18.97 -9.53
N LEU A 171 3.28 19.37 -9.54
CA LEU A 171 2.79 20.49 -8.72
C LEU A 171 2.88 20.19 -7.23
N GLY A 172 2.56 18.94 -6.82
CA GLY A 172 2.73 18.50 -5.43
C GLY A 172 4.20 18.44 -4.97
N LEU A 173 5.14 18.27 -5.90
CA LEU A 173 6.56 18.07 -5.61
C LEU A 173 7.40 19.35 -5.66
N VAL A 174 6.97 20.34 -6.42
CA VAL A 174 7.79 21.54 -6.69
C VAL A 174 8.13 22.31 -5.43
N GLY A 175 7.28 22.26 -4.38
CA GLY A 175 7.54 22.85 -3.07
C GLY A 175 8.59 22.13 -2.21
N SER A 176 9.20 21.04 -2.70
CA SER A 176 10.13 20.22 -1.90
C SER A 176 9.51 19.70 -0.60
N PRO A 177 8.35 19.02 -0.65
CA PRO A 177 7.59 18.67 0.55
C PRO A 177 8.30 17.62 1.41
N GLN A 178 8.14 17.75 2.74
CA GLN A 178 8.51 16.73 3.72
C GLN A 178 7.51 15.60 3.79
N LEU A 179 6.23 15.92 3.50
CA LEU A 179 5.10 15.00 3.46
C LEU A 179 4.27 15.27 2.22
N LEU A 180 4.03 14.22 1.42
CA LEU A 180 3.21 14.25 0.22
C LEU A 180 1.92 13.49 0.47
N PHE A 181 0.78 14.14 0.26
CA PHE A 181 -0.54 13.53 0.26
C PHE A 181 -0.94 13.17 -1.16
N LEU A 182 -1.38 11.94 -1.37
CA LEU A 182 -1.84 11.41 -2.66
C LEU A 182 -3.26 10.87 -2.51
N ASP A 183 -4.25 11.57 -3.04
CA ASP A 183 -5.64 11.07 -3.02
C ASP A 183 -5.92 10.29 -4.30
N GLU A 184 -6.00 8.95 -4.16
CA GLU A 184 -6.24 7.98 -5.22
C GLU A 184 -5.38 8.23 -6.49
N PRO A 185 -4.04 8.21 -6.37
CA PRO A 185 -3.12 8.77 -7.37
C PRO A 185 -3.18 8.11 -8.74
N THR A 186 -3.62 6.84 -8.84
CA THR A 186 -3.62 6.09 -10.08
C THR A 186 -5.02 5.75 -10.61
N THR A 187 -6.04 6.36 -10.04
CA THR A 187 -7.42 6.16 -10.51
C THR A 187 -7.56 6.62 -11.96
N GLY A 188 -8.10 5.74 -12.81
CA GLY A 188 -8.27 5.99 -14.25
C GLY A 188 -7.02 5.74 -15.10
N PHE A 189 -5.92 5.27 -14.53
CA PHE A 189 -4.72 4.89 -15.28
C PHE A 189 -4.84 3.51 -15.91
N ASP A 190 -4.27 3.36 -17.12
CA ASP A 190 -3.95 2.05 -17.66
C ASP A 190 -2.83 1.37 -16.83
N PRO A 191 -2.65 0.05 -16.96
CA PRO A 191 -1.64 -0.67 -16.16
C PRO A 191 -0.20 -0.19 -16.35
N SER A 192 0.15 0.37 -17.51
CA SER A 192 1.50 0.89 -17.77
C SER A 192 1.70 2.22 -17.05
N ALA A 193 0.77 3.17 -17.23
CA ALA A 193 0.81 4.47 -16.58
C ALA A 193 0.79 4.35 -15.04
N ARG A 194 0.09 3.34 -14.50
CA ARG A 194 0.07 3.05 -13.07
C ARG A 194 1.45 2.65 -12.56
N ARG A 195 2.14 1.72 -13.25
CA ARG A 195 3.50 1.30 -12.87
C ARG A 195 4.48 2.46 -12.90
N ASP A 196 4.41 3.31 -13.93
CA ASP A 196 5.26 4.49 -14.04
C ASP A 196 5.05 5.45 -12.86
N ALA A 197 3.79 5.67 -12.44
CA ALA A 197 3.47 6.49 -11.27
C ALA A 197 4.02 5.87 -9.98
N TRP A 198 3.94 4.55 -9.83
CA TRP A 198 4.50 3.85 -8.67
C TRP A 198 6.03 3.98 -8.59
N GLU A 199 6.74 3.91 -9.73
CA GLU A 199 8.20 4.13 -9.75
C GLU A 199 8.56 5.54 -9.27
N ILE A 200 7.80 6.55 -9.67
CA ILE A 200 8.02 7.93 -9.21
C ILE A 200 7.83 7.99 -7.69
N VAL A 201 6.73 7.42 -7.15
CA VAL A 201 6.45 7.43 -5.71
C VAL A 201 7.55 6.69 -4.92
N ARG A 202 8.03 5.53 -5.41
CA ARG A 202 9.17 4.81 -4.81
C ARG A 202 10.45 5.65 -4.81
N GLY A 203 10.72 6.37 -5.91
CA GLY A 203 11.86 7.29 -6.00
C GLY A 203 11.79 8.41 -4.97
N LEU A 204 10.62 8.97 -4.73
CA LEU A 204 10.41 10.01 -3.71
C LEU A 204 10.68 9.48 -2.30
N ARG A 205 10.19 8.29 -1.98
CA ARG A 205 10.50 7.63 -0.71
C ARG A 205 12.00 7.40 -0.53
N ALA A 206 12.67 6.92 -1.58
CA ALA A 206 14.12 6.70 -1.55
C ALA A 206 14.89 8.01 -1.32
N ALA A 207 14.36 9.15 -1.78
CA ALA A 207 14.87 10.49 -1.50
C ALA A 207 14.51 11.04 -0.11
N GLY A 208 13.78 10.27 0.71
CA GLY A 208 13.44 10.63 2.09
C GLY A 208 12.10 11.35 2.27
N THR A 209 11.30 11.53 1.21
CA THR A 209 9.96 12.11 1.31
C THR A 209 9.01 11.13 1.99
N THR A 210 8.24 11.60 2.98
CA THR A 210 7.14 10.83 3.57
C THR A 210 5.94 10.88 2.64
N VAL A 211 5.24 9.77 2.45
CA VAL A 211 4.05 9.72 1.59
C VAL A 211 2.88 9.13 2.38
N LEU A 212 1.75 9.82 2.37
CA LEU A 212 0.46 9.29 2.79
C LEU A 212 -0.45 9.22 1.57
N LEU A 213 -0.84 8.01 1.18
CA LEU A 213 -1.73 7.80 0.04
C LEU A 213 -3.05 7.19 0.47
N THR A 214 -4.12 7.55 -0.24
CA THR A 214 -5.38 6.83 -0.18
C THR A 214 -5.55 6.00 -1.43
N THR A 215 -6.14 4.84 -1.30
CA THR A 215 -6.46 3.99 -2.45
C THR A 215 -7.61 3.04 -2.13
N HIS A 216 -8.29 2.60 -3.16
CA HIS A 216 -9.19 1.45 -3.12
C HIS A 216 -8.60 0.25 -3.88
N TYR A 217 -7.43 0.41 -4.54
CA TYR A 217 -6.70 -0.65 -5.23
C TYR A 217 -5.73 -1.35 -4.26
N MET A 218 -6.00 -2.62 -3.98
CA MET A 218 -5.17 -3.43 -3.08
C MET A 218 -3.77 -3.68 -3.64
N GLU A 219 -3.67 -3.80 -4.97
CA GLU A 219 -2.39 -3.93 -5.67
C GLU A 219 -1.49 -2.71 -5.42
N GLU A 220 -2.05 -1.49 -5.47
CA GLU A 220 -1.30 -0.25 -5.20
C GLU A 220 -0.77 -0.20 -3.76
N ALA A 221 -1.62 -0.55 -2.79
CA ALA A 221 -1.20 -0.64 -1.39
C ALA A 221 -0.12 -1.71 -1.17
N GLN A 222 -0.23 -2.86 -1.86
CA GLN A 222 0.73 -3.96 -1.77
C GLN A 222 2.09 -3.60 -2.37
N GLU A 223 2.10 -2.87 -3.49
CA GLU A 223 3.32 -2.53 -4.24
C GLU A 223 4.06 -1.32 -3.67
N LEU A 224 3.35 -0.36 -3.09
CA LEU A 224 3.94 0.89 -2.65
C LEU A 224 4.16 1.00 -1.15
N ALA A 225 3.21 0.52 -0.35
CA ALA A 225 3.16 0.89 1.07
C ALA A 225 4.15 0.10 1.93
N ASP A 226 4.83 0.78 2.83
CA ASP A 226 5.55 0.17 3.95
C ASP A 226 4.56 -0.33 5.00
N ARG A 227 3.48 0.44 5.24
CA ARG A 227 2.38 0.09 6.13
C ARG A 227 1.05 0.50 5.53
N VAL A 228 0.03 -0.28 5.84
CA VAL A 228 -1.35 -0.10 5.36
C VAL A 228 -2.29 -0.07 6.55
N ALA A 229 -3.22 0.87 6.58
CA ALA A 229 -4.39 0.83 7.45
C ALA A 229 -5.64 0.59 6.60
N VAL A 230 -6.39 -0.46 6.92
CA VAL A 230 -7.65 -0.79 6.26
C VAL A 230 -8.77 -0.02 6.95
N LEU A 231 -9.43 0.85 6.18
CA LEU A 231 -10.55 1.68 6.63
C LEU A 231 -11.88 1.08 6.15
N SER A 232 -12.79 0.83 7.06
CA SER A 232 -14.15 0.34 6.78
C SER A 232 -15.15 1.01 7.68
N GLY A 233 -16.23 1.57 7.10
CA GLY A 233 -17.30 2.24 7.84
C GLY A 233 -16.81 3.35 8.79
N GLY A 234 -15.77 4.10 8.40
CA GLY A 234 -15.19 5.19 9.18
C GLY A 234 -14.24 4.76 10.30
N GLN A 235 -13.84 3.50 10.37
CA GLN A 235 -12.93 2.96 11.39
C GLN A 235 -11.76 2.20 10.76
N ILE A 236 -10.59 2.23 11.39
CA ILE A 236 -9.49 1.34 11.03
C ILE A 236 -9.79 -0.04 11.62
N VAL A 237 -9.92 -1.04 10.73
CA VAL A 237 -10.21 -2.43 11.09
C VAL A 237 -8.96 -3.30 11.17
N ALA A 238 -7.89 -2.89 10.50
CA ALA A 238 -6.57 -3.53 10.58
C ALA A 238 -5.48 -2.54 10.19
N GLU A 239 -4.28 -2.71 10.77
CA GLU A 239 -3.07 -1.97 10.42
C GLU A 239 -1.86 -2.91 10.47
N GLY A 240 -0.94 -2.76 9.54
CA GLY A 240 0.28 -3.58 9.46
C GLY A 240 1.05 -3.35 8.16
N THR A 241 2.09 -4.13 7.92
CA THR A 241 2.73 -4.16 6.60
C THR A 241 1.85 -4.93 5.60
N PRO A 242 1.98 -4.73 4.29
CA PRO A 242 1.24 -5.52 3.30
C PRO A 242 1.41 -7.04 3.46
N ALA A 243 2.55 -7.47 4.01
CA ALA A 243 2.84 -8.89 4.25
C ALA A 243 2.19 -9.45 5.52
N THR A 244 1.98 -8.63 6.57
CA THR A 244 1.55 -9.09 7.90
C THR A 244 0.12 -8.69 8.27
N ILE A 245 -0.46 -7.72 7.54
CA ILE A 245 -1.77 -7.16 7.86
C ILE A 245 -2.86 -8.22 7.98
N GLY A 246 -3.67 -8.12 9.02
CA GLY A 246 -4.77 -9.05 9.27
C GLY A 246 -4.33 -10.50 9.51
N GLY A 247 -3.08 -10.73 9.91
CA GLY A 247 -2.52 -12.08 10.13
C GLY A 247 -2.17 -12.81 8.82
N ARG A 248 -1.85 -12.07 7.75
CA ARG A 248 -1.50 -12.64 6.44
C ARG A 248 -0.29 -13.55 6.50
N ASP A 249 0.71 -13.19 7.30
CA ASP A 249 1.95 -13.96 7.53
C ASP A 249 1.72 -15.30 8.24
N THR A 250 0.67 -15.39 9.04
CA THR A 250 0.26 -16.61 9.76
C THR A 250 -0.92 -17.32 9.09
N ALA A 251 -1.46 -16.74 8.01
CA ALA A 251 -2.57 -17.33 7.28
C ALA A 251 -2.14 -18.60 6.55
N ARG A 252 -3.08 -19.56 6.43
CA ARG A 252 -2.83 -20.80 5.71
C ARG A 252 -2.57 -20.52 4.23
N THR A 253 -1.56 -21.20 3.68
CA THR A 253 -1.28 -21.19 2.24
C THR A 253 -2.38 -21.93 1.50
N ARG A 254 -2.83 -21.39 0.40
CA ARG A 254 -3.85 -21.96 -0.47
C ARG A 254 -3.20 -22.64 -1.67
N ILE A 255 -3.42 -23.95 -1.83
CA ILE A 255 -2.98 -24.75 -2.98
C ILE A 255 -4.23 -25.00 -3.83
N ARG A 256 -4.20 -24.60 -5.10
CA ARG A 256 -5.31 -24.80 -6.04
C ARG A 256 -4.81 -25.57 -7.25
N PHE A 257 -5.63 -26.54 -7.72
CA PHE A 257 -5.35 -27.30 -8.94
C PHE A 257 -6.66 -27.85 -9.53
N ALA A 258 -6.66 -28.14 -10.83
CA ALA A 258 -7.81 -28.80 -11.46
C ALA A 258 -7.94 -30.23 -10.93
N ARG A 259 -9.16 -30.65 -10.60
CA ARG A 259 -9.42 -32.02 -10.15
C ARG A 259 -9.03 -33.01 -11.26
N PRO A 260 -8.13 -33.95 -10.99
CA PRO A 260 -7.75 -34.95 -11.99
C PRO A 260 -8.92 -35.80 -12.43
N ALA A 261 -9.06 -36.02 -13.72
CA ALA A 261 -10.12 -36.81 -14.31
C ALA A 261 -10.10 -38.25 -13.75
N GLY A 262 -11.24 -38.73 -13.33
CA GLY A 262 -11.39 -40.11 -12.81
C GLY A 262 -11.14 -40.27 -11.30
N TYR A 263 -10.78 -39.21 -10.59
CA TYR A 263 -10.54 -39.25 -9.14
C TYR A 263 -11.57 -38.40 -8.39
N ALA A 264 -12.11 -38.98 -7.29
CA ALA A 264 -12.95 -38.20 -6.36
C ALA A 264 -12.08 -37.37 -5.41
N LEU A 265 -12.66 -36.35 -4.77
CA LEU A 265 -11.95 -35.51 -3.81
C LEU A 265 -11.33 -36.34 -2.65
N ALA A 266 -12.05 -37.41 -2.24
CA ALA A 266 -11.60 -38.31 -1.18
C ALA A 266 -10.37 -39.15 -1.55
N ASP A 267 -10.09 -39.33 -2.83
CA ASP A 267 -8.95 -40.11 -3.31
C ASP A 267 -7.64 -39.28 -3.31
N LEU A 268 -7.75 -38.00 -3.09
CA LEU A 268 -6.60 -37.08 -3.07
C LEU A 268 -5.87 -37.14 -1.72
N PRO A 269 -4.53 -37.15 -1.68
CA PRO A 269 -3.73 -37.32 -0.46
C PRO A 269 -3.92 -36.20 0.58
N LEU A 270 -4.55 -35.09 0.18
CA LEU A 270 -4.79 -33.90 1.01
C LEU A 270 -6.18 -33.88 1.65
N ALA A 271 -7.08 -34.80 1.27
CA ALA A 271 -8.45 -34.89 1.81
C ALA A 271 -8.50 -35.32 3.31
N ALA A 272 -7.40 -35.90 3.80
CA ALA A 272 -7.33 -36.51 5.14
C ALA A 272 -6.48 -35.72 6.16
N GLN A 273 -6.13 -34.46 5.94
CA GLN A 273 -5.39 -33.69 6.94
C GLN A 273 -6.34 -33.16 8.03
N PRO A 274 -6.29 -33.73 9.27
CA PRO A 274 -7.09 -33.19 10.37
C PRO A 274 -6.56 -31.80 10.73
N GLY A 275 -7.42 -30.79 10.66
CA GLY A 275 -7.14 -29.46 11.19
C GLY A 275 -6.95 -29.52 12.70
N ALA A 276 -5.71 -29.59 13.18
CA ALA A 276 -5.41 -29.46 14.59
C ALA A 276 -5.45 -27.98 15.00
N GLY A 277 -6.49 -27.57 15.71
CA GLY A 277 -6.52 -26.28 16.42
C GLY A 277 -7.91 -26.00 16.99
N PRO A 278 -8.02 -25.67 18.29
CA PRO A 278 -9.28 -25.26 18.87
C PRO A 278 -9.50 -23.78 18.57
N ALA A 279 -10.36 -23.47 17.66
CA ALA A 279 -11.19 -22.27 17.56
C ALA A 279 -11.52 -21.91 16.10
N GLY A 280 -12.77 -22.08 15.70
CA GLY A 280 -13.36 -21.47 14.52
C GLY A 280 -13.61 -22.44 13.37
N ASP A 281 -14.80 -22.96 13.38
CA ASP A 281 -15.62 -23.60 12.37
C ASP A 281 -15.23 -23.44 10.89
N HIS A 282 -14.16 -24.11 10.45
CA HIS A 282 -14.12 -24.69 9.09
C HIS A 282 -13.07 -25.79 9.07
N PRO A 283 -13.41 -27.04 8.65
CA PRO A 283 -12.44 -28.11 8.54
C PRO A 283 -11.39 -27.73 7.48
N ALA A 284 -10.11 -27.93 7.82
CA ALA A 284 -9.05 -27.95 6.83
C ALA A 284 -9.31 -29.16 5.92
N GLY A 285 -9.97 -28.93 4.79
CA GLY A 285 -10.34 -29.92 3.81
C GLY A 285 -10.19 -29.37 2.41
N ALA A 286 -10.02 -30.26 1.44
CA ALA A 286 -10.10 -29.90 0.05
C ALA A 286 -11.54 -29.54 -0.31
N GLU A 287 -11.77 -28.33 -0.83
CA GLU A 287 -13.08 -27.88 -1.31
C GLU A 287 -13.09 -27.81 -2.83
N LEU A 288 -14.21 -28.14 -3.45
CA LEU A 288 -14.47 -27.90 -4.87
C LEU A 288 -15.04 -26.49 -5.04
N ALA A 289 -14.24 -25.61 -5.62
CA ALA A 289 -14.72 -24.33 -6.13
C ALA A 289 -15.08 -24.51 -7.61
N GLY A 290 -16.21 -23.98 -8.07
CA GLY A 290 -16.77 -24.19 -9.42
C GLY A 290 -15.74 -24.50 -10.52
N ASP A 291 -16.14 -25.20 -11.60
CA ASP A 291 -15.28 -25.70 -12.69
C ASP A 291 -14.23 -26.76 -12.30
N ASP A 292 -14.53 -27.67 -11.37
CA ASP A 292 -13.63 -28.77 -10.96
C ASP A 292 -12.28 -28.31 -10.34
N LEU A 293 -12.21 -27.11 -9.79
CA LEU A 293 -11.01 -26.60 -9.12
C LEU A 293 -10.99 -27.04 -7.64
N VAL A 294 -9.96 -27.79 -7.27
CA VAL A 294 -9.71 -28.20 -5.87
C VAL A 294 -8.92 -27.10 -5.18
N THR A 295 -9.39 -26.68 -4.00
CA THR A 295 -8.68 -25.72 -3.13
C THR A 295 -8.36 -26.37 -1.80
N VAL A 296 -7.11 -26.31 -1.37
CA VAL A 296 -6.61 -26.84 -0.10
C VAL A 296 -5.93 -25.74 0.69
N GLU A 297 -6.34 -25.52 1.93
CA GLU A 297 -5.68 -24.58 2.84
C GLU A 297 -4.79 -25.34 3.83
N THR A 298 -3.51 -24.99 3.88
CA THR A 298 -2.52 -25.67 4.73
C THR A 298 -1.56 -24.70 5.43
N ALA A 299 -1.17 -25.03 6.66
CA ALA A 299 -0.09 -24.37 7.38
C ALA A 299 1.30 -24.92 6.98
N GLU A 300 1.36 -26.10 6.34
CA GLU A 300 2.60 -26.77 5.93
C GLU A 300 2.66 -26.94 4.40
N PRO A 301 2.83 -25.86 3.62
CA PRO A 301 2.71 -25.92 2.16
C PRO A 301 3.74 -26.85 1.51
N ALA A 302 4.98 -26.86 1.99
CA ALA A 302 6.02 -27.74 1.46
C ALA A 302 5.65 -29.23 1.58
N ARG A 303 5.11 -29.63 2.73
CA ARG A 303 4.66 -31.01 2.99
C ARG A 303 3.46 -31.37 2.12
N ALA A 304 2.47 -30.50 2.05
CA ALA A 304 1.27 -30.71 1.26
C ALA A 304 1.61 -30.83 -0.23
N LEU A 305 2.48 -29.98 -0.75
CA LEU A 305 2.97 -30.04 -2.13
C LEU A 305 3.73 -31.33 -2.41
N HIS A 306 4.62 -31.74 -1.50
CA HIS A 306 5.37 -33.01 -1.67
C HIS A 306 4.40 -34.21 -1.75
N GLN A 307 3.39 -34.26 -0.89
CA GLN A 307 2.39 -35.34 -0.92
C GLN A 307 1.57 -35.31 -2.21
N LEU A 308 1.09 -34.14 -2.60
CA LEU A 308 0.28 -33.98 -3.82
C LEU A 308 1.06 -34.33 -5.09
N THR A 309 2.28 -33.80 -5.23
CA THR A 309 3.11 -34.06 -6.41
C THR A 309 3.61 -35.49 -6.45
N GLY A 310 3.99 -36.10 -5.32
CA GLY A 310 4.38 -37.50 -5.23
C GLY A 310 3.23 -38.43 -5.62
N TRP A 311 2.00 -38.15 -5.14
CA TRP A 311 0.80 -38.89 -5.51
C TRP A 311 0.51 -38.77 -7.03
N ALA A 312 0.57 -37.56 -7.57
CA ALA A 312 0.32 -37.31 -9.00
C ALA A 312 1.32 -38.06 -9.90
N LEU A 313 2.61 -38.03 -9.55
CA LEU A 313 3.66 -38.77 -10.27
C LEU A 313 3.45 -40.29 -10.19
N SER A 314 3.08 -40.84 -9.04
CA SER A 314 2.85 -42.29 -8.88
C SER A 314 1.64 -42.80 -9.63
N HIS A 315 0.64 -41.95 -9.89
CA HIS A 315 -0.56 -42.29 -10.64
C HIS A 315 -0.52 -41.86 -12.12
N GLY A 316 0.56 -41.18 -12.55
CA GLY A 316 0.68 -40.67 -13.92
C GLY A 316 -0.32 -39.56 -14.26
N VAL A 317 -0.73 -38.78 -13.28
CA VAL A 317 -1.80 -37.77 -13.39
C VAL A 317 -1.20 -36.36 -13.45
N PRO A 318 -1.60 -35.52 -14.42
CA PRO A 318 -1.17 -34.11 -14.43
C PRO A 318 -1.90 -33.30 -13.35
N LEU A 319 -1.19 -32.34 -12.79
CA LEU A 319 -1.76 -31.32 -11.88
C LEU A 319 -1.93 -30.01 -12.65
N ASP A 320 -2.96 -29.95 -13.48
CA ASP A 320 -3.25 -28.76 -14.27
C ASP A 320 -3.67 -27.61 -13.39
N ARG A 321 -3.29 -26.38 -13.79
CA ARG A 321 -3.60 -25.15 -13.07
C ARG A 321 -3.09 -25.13 -11.61
N LEU A 322 -2.01 -25.86 -11.30
CA LEU A 322 -1.44 -25.85 -9.95
C LEU A 322 -0.93 -24.46 -9.61
N THR A 323 -1.50 -23.84 -8.58
CA THR A 323 -1.05 -22.60 -7.98
C THR A 323 -0.87 -22.75 -6.47
N VAL A 324 0.07 -21.97 -5.92
CA VAL A 324 0.39 -21.96 -4.49
C VAL A 324 0.44 -20.51 -4.06
N ASP A 325 -0.61 -20.07 -3.40
CA ASP A 325 -0.79 -18.67 -3.07
C ASP A 325 -0.97 -18.49 -1.57
N GLN A 326 -0.36 -17.46 -1.01
CA GLN A 326 -0.81 -16.92 0.28
C GLN A 326 -2.06 -16.07 0.05
N PRO A 327 -2.95 -15.93 1.06
CA PRO A 327 -4.09 -15.04 0.95
C PRO A 327 -3.66 -13.66 0.46
N SER A 328 -4.34 -13.14 -0.54
CA SER A 328 -4.11 -11.80 -1.05
C SER A 328 -4.53 -10.74 -0.03
N LEU A 329 -4.09 -9.50 -0.23
CA LEU A 329 -4.60 -8.38 0.57
C LEU A 329 -6.13 -8.22 0.39
N GLU A 330 -6.66 -8.61 -0.77
CA GLU A 330 -8.09 -8.64 -1.07
C GLU A 330 -8.84 -9.67 -0.23
N ASP A 331 -8.31 -10.90 -0.12
CA ASP A 331 -8.89 -11.94 0.74
C ASP A 331 -8.96 -11.49 2.21
N ILE A 332 -7.88 -10.86 2.69
CA ILE A 332 -7.84 -10.30 4.04
C ILE A 332 -8.87 -9.17 4.21
N TYR A 333 -8.93 -8.26 3.25
CA TYR A 333 -9.89 -7.17 3.26
C TYR A 333 -11.34 -7.70 3.31
N LEU A 334 -11.71 -8.63 2.44
CA LEU A 334 -13.04 -9.23 2.41
C LEU A 334 -13.37 -9.95 3.74
N ARG A 335 -12.39 -10.64 4.33
CA ARG A 335 -12.56 -11.28 5.65
C ARG A 335 -12.80 -10.27 6.78
N LEU A 336 -12.11 -9.12 6.74
CA LEU A 336 -12.22 -8.08 7.77
C LEU A 336 -13.48 -7.22 7.64
N THR A 337 -14.01 -7.07 6.41
CA THR A 337 -15.12 -6.16 6.09
C THR A 337 -16.41 -6.90 5.71
N GLY A 338 -16.34 -8.20 5.47
CA GLY A 338 -17.49 -9.04 5.15
C GLY A 338 -18.51 -9.06 6.31
N PRO A 339 -19.79 -9.40 6.04
CA PRO A 339 -20.78 -9.53 7.08
C PRO A 339 -20.27 -10.56 8.10
N LYS A 340 -20.05 -10.13 9.35
CA LYS A 340 -19.78 -11.06 10.45
C LYS A 340 -20.93 -12.07 10.42
N SER A 341 -20.63 -13.35 10.17
CA SER A 341 -21.61 -14.43 10.33
C SER A 341 -22.22 -14.25 11.72
N ALA A 342 -23.53 -13.99 11.76
CA ALA A 342 -24.27 -13.82 13.00
C ALA A 342 -24.05 -15.09 13.81
N GLY A 343 -23.38 -14.97 14.96
CA GLY A 343 -23.23 -16.06 15.90
C GLY A 343 -24.63 -16.61 16.25
N PRO A 344 -24.77 -17.93 16.49
CA PRO A 344 -26.02 -18.55 16.91
C PRO A 344 -26.33 -18.09 18.35
N GLY A 345 -27.21 -17.10 18.53
CA GLY A 345 -27.60 -16.69 19.86
C GLY A 345 -28.30 -15.31 19.93
N ALA A 346 -29.38 -15.14 19.19
CA ALA A 346 -30.41 -14.18 19.55
C ALA A 346 -31.74 -14.91 19.54
N GLU A 347 -32.05 -15.54 20.67
CA GLU A 347 -33.40 -16.02 21.00
C GLU A 347 -34.38 -14.85 20.85
N ARG A 348 -35.27 -14.97 19.88
CA ARG A 348 -36.49 -14.17 19.81
C ARG A 348 -37.35 -14.53 21.01
N SER A 349 -37.38 -13.73 22.04
CA SER A 349 -38.49 -13.78 23.00
C SER A 349 -39.80 -13.37 22.32
N PRO A 350 -40.86 -14.14 22.47
CA PRO A 350 -42.16 -13.81 21.89
C PRO A 350 -42.90 -12.84 22.82
N ARG A 351 -43.36 -11.73 22.25
CA ARG A 351 -44.56 -11.02 22.66
C ARG A 351 -45.23 -10.41 21.45
#